data_d8fa247861329cd44688a4750dab4adb
#
_entry.id   d8fa247861329cd44688a4750dab4adb
#
_cell.length_a   1.000
_cell.length_b   1.000
_cell.length_c   1.000
_cell.angle_alpha   90.00
_cell.angle_beta   90.00
_cell.angle_gamma   90.00
#
_symmetry.space_group_name_H-M   'P 1'
#
loop_
_entity.id
_entity.type
_entity.pdbx_description
1 polymer ?
#
loop_
_entity_poly.entity_id
_entity_poly.type
_entity_poly.pdbx_seq_one_letter_code
_entity_poly.pdbx_strand_id
1 'polypeptide(L)'
;MTSKKEEKKININGKPKYINLGTDYNFFELFQKIQLNFVNCFLFESLGEESNISRYHIIGFDPKYIIYSENDYELKINCPTSGKTDTITCDNPYYKLRDIIPQNVISRKYAGGLVGYISYDSINYFESNLNIKKHPKFESFKFGVFLDGLIYDQMTGEVFYYYYEENKIEKIKNIIKQKRKKSLNIKCKFLNDSMTKDQHKKTVLKIKEDIKNGLIFQCEVGFKSHYEIKGDQTAIYEKLRNLNPSPHMYFMKFCDQVIIGASPELLFRLRNGEMETFPLAGTTKRGKDKLEDLKL
;
A
#
# COMPACT_ATOMS: atom_id res chain seq x y z
N MET A 1 -31.70 -4.82 -30.44
CA MET A 1 -31.59 -3.75 -29.41
C MET A 1 -30.95 -4.36 -28.19
N THR A 2 -29.66 -4.27 -28.10
CA THR A 2 -28.88 -4.70 -26.91
C THR A 2 -29.03 -3.59 -25.88
N SER A 3 -29.71 -3.87 -24.78
CA SER A 3 -29.77 -2.98 -23.63
C SER A 3 -28.34 -2.71 -23.18
N LYS A 4 -27.86 -1.48 -23.33
CA LYS A 4 -26.64 -1.02 -22.66
C LYS A 4 -26.91 -1.22 -21.16
N LYS A 5 -26.33 -2.26 -20.55
CA LYS A 5 -26.22 -2.35 -19.08
C LYS A 5 -25.54 -1.07 -18.64
N GLU A 6 -26.22 -0.25 -17.85
CA GLU A 6 -25.61 0.91 -17.21
C GLU A 6 -24.31 0.44 -16.53
N GLU A 7 -23.20 1.00 -16.95
CA GLU A 7 -21.91 0.67 -16.36
C GLU A 7 -21.92 1.12 -14.90
N LYS A 8 -21.63 0.20 -14.01
CA LYS A 8 -21.58 0.47 -12.57
C LYS A 8 -20.44 1.44 -12.30
N LYS A 9 -20.79 2.67 -11.91
CA LYS A 9 -19.80 3.66 -11.42
C LYS A 9 -19.75 3.62 -9.90
N ILE A 10 -18.56 3.82 -9.35
CA ILE A 10 -18.38 4.00 -7.93
C ILE A 10 -18.73 5.44 -7.59
N ASN A 11 -19.86 5.62 -6.93
CA ASN A 11 -20.30 6.95 -6.49
C ASN A 11 -19.87 7.15 -5.02
N ILE A 12 -19.13 8.22 -4.78
CA ILE A 12 -18.83 8.73 -3.45
C ILE A 12 -19.67 9.99 -3.27
N ASN A 13 -20.63 9.93 -2.37
CA ASN A 13 -21.56 11.02 -2.12
C ASN A 13 -21.03 11.94 -1.01
N GLY A 14 -21.09 13.26 -1.29
CA GLY A 14 -20.79 14.27 -0.30
C GLY A 14 -19.30 14.58 -0.13
N LYS A 15 -19.03 15.38 0.90
CA LYS A 15 -17.67 15.75 1.35
C LYS A 15 -17.31 14.99 2.61
N PRO A 16 -16.03 14.68 2.81
CA PRO A 16 -15.58 14.04 4.05
C PRO A 16 -15.91 14.93 5.26
N LYS A 17 -16.37 14.30 6.32
CA LYS A 17 -16.57 14.91 7.63
C LYS A 17 -15.45 14.46 8.55
N TYR A 18 -15.04 15.32 9.48
CA TYR A 18 -13.92 15.05 10.39
C TYR A 18 -14.37 15.26 11.83
N ILE A 19 -13.97 14.34 12.71
CA ILE A 19 -14.17 14.42 14.16
C ILE A 19 -12.80 14.36 14.81
N ASN A 20 -12.43 15.41 15.54
CA ASN A 20 -11.18 15.44 16.32
C ASN A 20 -11.33 14.52 17.55
N LEU A 21 -10.38 13.61 17.73
CA LEU A 21 -10.32 12.66 18.84
C LEU A 21 -9.39 13.15 19.97
N GLY A 22 -8.54 14.15 19.71
CA GLY A 22 -7.52 14.67 20.63
C GLY A 22 -6.09 14.23 20.26
N THR A 23 -5.17 14.42 21.21
CA THR A 23 -3.72 14.26 20.99
C THR A 23 -3.09 13.05 21.69
N ASP A 24 -3.77 12.44 22.66
CA ASP A 24 -3.17 11.46 23.56
C ASP A 24 -3.22 10.01 23.03
N TYR A 25 -2.83 9.85 21.75
CA TYR A 25 -2.90 8.55 21.11
C TYR A 25 -1.57 8.10 20.52
N ASN A 26 -1.16 6.87 20.80
CA ASN A 26 -0.16 6.16 20.00
C ASN A 26 -0.83 5.63 18.73
N PHE A 27 -0.53 6.23 17.58
CA PHE A 27 -1.22 5.94 16.33
C PHE A 27 -1.01 4.50 15.84
N PHE A 28 0.20 3.94 16.03
CA PHE A 28 0.45 2.53 15.71
C PHE A 28 -0.35 1.58 16.62
N GLU A 29 -0.52 1.92 17.88
CA GLU A 29 -1.35 1.15 18.81
C GLU A 29 -2.83 1.18 18.42
N LEU A 30 -3.32 2.32 17.91
CA LEU A 30 -4.65 2.41 17.31
C LEU A 30 -4.79 1.46 16.13
N PHE A 31 -3.80 1.43 15.23
CA PHE A 31 -3.80 0.48 14.12
C PHE A 31 -3.83 -0.97 14.57
N GLN A 32 -3.06 -1.34 15.58
CA GLN A 32 -3.08 -2.70 16.14
C GLN A 32 -4.46 -3.11 16.65
N LYS A 33 -5.25 -2.18 17.19
CA LYS A 33 -6.63 -2.42 17.59
C LYS A 33 -7.58 -2.50 16.39
N ILE A 34 -7.43 -1.61 15.42
CA ILE A 34 -8.23 -1.57 14.19
C ILE A 34 -8.09 -2.88 13.39
N GLN A 35 -6.87 -3.35 13.16
CA GLN A 35 -6.61 -4.55 12.35
C GLN A 35 -7.16 -5.85 12.96
N LEU A 36 -7.42 -5.86 14.28
CA LEU A 36 -8.09 -7.00 14.97
C LEU A 36 -9.60 -6.99 14.77
N ASN A 37 -10.19 -5.85 14.46
CA ASN A 37 -11.63 -5.65 14.31
C ASN A 37 -12.09 -5.57 12.85
N PHE A 38 -11.15 -5.37 11.89
CA PHE A 38 -11.45 -5.25 10.47
C PHE A 38 -10.54 -6.17 9.64
N VAL A 39 -11.15 -6.93 8.75
CA VAL A 39 -10.43 -7.87 7.88
C VAL A 39 -9.73 -7.18 6.71
N ASN A 40 -10.19 -5.98 6.35
CA ASN A 40 -9.60 -5.15 5.31
C ASN A 40 -9.24 -3.78 5.92
N CYS A 41 -7.96 -3.48 5.98
CA CYS A 41 -7.46 -2.23 6.55
C CYS A 41 -6.03 -1.94 6.07
N PHE A 42 -5.60 -0.70 6.25
CA PHE A 42 -4.22 -0.32 5.99
C PHE A 42 -3.71 0.68 7.01
N LEU A 43 -2.39 0.76 7.11
CA LEU A 43 -1.65 1.82 7.78
C LEU A 43 -0.61 2.36 6.83
N PHE A 44 -0.56 3.68 6.67
CA PHE A 44 0.53 4.41 6.03
C PHE A 44 1.17 5.36 7.03
N GLU A 45 2.49 5.28 7.13
CA GLU A 45 3.29 6.14 8.01
C GLU A 45 4.48 6.70 7.24
N SER A 46 4.91 7.90 7.61
CA SER A 46 6.17 8.49 7.18
C SER A 46 7.08 8.55 8.40
N LEU A 47 8.11 7.71 8.41
CA LEU A 47 9.08 7.58 9.50
C LEU A 47 10.48 7.86 8.94
N GLY A 48 11.41 8.20 9.83
CA GLY A 48 12.79 8.51 9.46
C GLY A 48 13.17 9.93 9.81
N GLU A 49 14.40 10.33 9.45
CA GLU A 49 14.88 11.69 9.67
C GLU A 49 13.96 12.68 8.94
N GLU A 50 13.67 13.80 9.59
CA GLU A 50 12.74 14.86 9.18
C GLU A 50 12.58 15.01 7.66
N SER A 51 11.77 14.18 7.09
CA SER A 51 11.34 14.39 5.73
C SER A 51 9.99 15.10 5.80
N ASN A 52 9.93 16.33 5.38
CA ASN A 52 8.71 17.07 5.07
C ASN A 52 7.85 16.37 4.00
N ILE A 53 8.11 15.07 3.74
CA ILE A 53 7.51 14.29 2.67
C ILE A 53 6.06 13.97 2.98
N SER A 54 5.73 13.69 4.24
CA SER A 54 4.34 13.47 4.63
C SER A 54 4.06 14.00 6.03
N ARG A 55 3.09 14.89 6.10
CA ARG A 55 2.56 15.43 7.36
C ARG A 55 1.68 14.43 8.10
N TYR A 56 1.08 13.48 7.38
CA TYR A 56 0.01 12.66 7.91
C TYR A 56 0.38 11.17 7.94
N HIS A 57 0.05 10.51 9.08
CA HIS A 57 -0.12 9.07 9.11
C HIS A 57 -1.58 8.73 8.94
N ILE A 58 -1.88 7.59 8.31
CA ILE A 58 -3.23 7.29 7.88
C ILE A 58 -3.55 5.82 8.15
N ILE A 59 -4.71 5.59 8.76
CA ILE A 59 -5.33 4.28 8.88
C ILE A 59 -6.65 4.32 8.11
N GLY A 60 -6.84 3.37 7.17
CA GLY A 60 -8.14 3.11 6.57
C GLY A 60 -8.64 1.73 6.96
N PHE A 61 -9.95 1.57 7.04
CA PHE A 61 -10.59 0.31 7.41
C PHE A 61 -11.98 0.20 6.77
N ASP A 62 -12.50 -1.02 6.70
CA ASP A 62 -13.87 -1.31 6.26
C ASP A 62 -14.21 -0.73 4.86
N PRO A 63 -13.45 -1.08 3.81
CA PRO A 63 -13.67 -0.50 2.49
C PRO A 63 -15.05 -0.83 1.96
N LYS A 64 -15.71 0.16 1.34
CA LYS A 64 -17.04 0.01 0.73
C LYS A 64 -17.03 -1.00 -0.42
N TYR A 65 -15.96 -0.99 -1.21
CA TYR A 65 -15.72 -1.92 -2.31
C TYR A 65 -14.26 -2.39 -2.31
N ILE A 66 -14.05 -3.60 -2.82
CA ILE A 66 -12.73 -4.10 -3.20
C ILE A 66 -12.76 -4.35 -4.71
N ILE A 67 -11.82 -3.71 -5.43
CA ILE A 67 -11.70 -3.76 -6.87
C ILE A 67 -10.44 -4.52 -7.21
N TYR A 68 -10.53 -5.53 -8.05
CA TYR A 68 -9.39 -6.37 -8.41
C TYR A 68 -9.59 -7.06 -9.76
N SER A 69 -8.51 -7.61 -10.31
CA SER A 69 -8.56 -8.44 -11.49
C SER A 69 -7.77 -9.73 -11.29
N GLU A 70 -8.40 -10.87 -11.55
CA GLU A 70 -7.79 -12.20 -11.49
C GLU A 70 -7.27 -12.66 -12.86
N ASN A 71 -7.79 -12.06 -13.94
CA ASN A 71 -7.41 -12.37 -15.31
C ASN A 71 -7.32 -11.08 -16.16
N ASP A 72 -6.98 -11.20 -17.44
CA ASP A 72 -6.74 -10.05 -18.31
C ASP A 72 -8.02 -9.46 -18.94
N TYR A 73 -9.19 -10.02 -18.65
CA TYR A 73 -10.44 -9.67 -19.32
C TYR A 73 -11.60 -9.33 -18.39
N GLU A 74 -11.36 -9.39 -17.07
CA GLU A 74 -12.40 -9.15 -16.09
C GLU A 74 -11.95 -8.23 -14.98
N LEU A 75 -12.74 -7.18 -14.75
CA LEU A 75 -12.65 -6.34 -13.57
C LEU A 75 -13.76 -6.75 -12.59
N LYS A 76 -13.37 -7.09 -11.36
CA LYS A 76 -14.28 -7.47 -10.29
C LYS A 76 -14.44 -6.37 -9.27
N ILE A 77 -15.68 -6.13 -8.84
CA ILE A 77 -16.05 -5.17 -7.81
C ILE A 77 -16.82 -5.94 -6.73
N ASN A 78 -16.15 -6.23 -5.65
CA ASN A 78 -16.72 -6.89 -4.49
C ASN A 78 -17.21 -5.87 -3.47
N CYS A 79 -18.40 -6.07 -2.92
CA CYS A 79 -18.92 -5.32 -1.79
C CYS A 79 -18.81 -6.19 -0.54
N PRO A 80 -17.84 -5.95 0.37
CA PRO A 80 -17.59 -6.81 1.53
C PRO A 80 -18.79 -6.94 2.47
N THR A 81 -19.59 -5.87 2.60
CA THR A 81 -20.76 -5.83 3.49
C THR A 81 -21.88 -6.77 3.02
N SER A 82 -22.12 -6.86 1.71
CA SER A 82 -23.18 -7.73 1.13
C SER A 82 -22.65 -9.06 0.62
N GLY A 83 -21.33 -9.22 0.49
CA GLY A 83 -20.68 -10.36 -0.15
C GLY A 83 -20.89 -10.43 -1.67
N LYS A 84 -21.59 -9.45 -2.27
CA LYS A 84 -21.86 -9.44 -3.70
C LYS A 84 -20.65 -9.00 -4.51
N THR A 85 -20.36 -9.74 -5.59
CA THR A 85 -19.30 -9.38 -6.56
C THR A 85 -19.94 -9.14 -7.92
N ASP A 86 -19.72 -7.96 -8.48
CA ASP A 86 -20.06 -7.64 -9.86
C ASP A 86 -18.81 -7.83 -10.72
N THR A 87 -18.99 -8.43 -11.90
CA THR A 87 -17.92 -8.65 -12.87
C THR A 87 -18.19 -7.85 -14.14
N ILE A 88 -17.19 -7.11 -14.60
CA ILE A 88 -17.21 -6.33 -15.83
C ILE A 88 -16.21 -6.98 -16.80
N THR A 89 -16.69 -7.50 -17.92
CA THR A 89 -15.81 -7.98 -19.00
C THR A 89 -15.27 -6.78 -19.77
N CYS A 90 -13.97 -6.76 -20.03
CA CYS A 90 -13.26 -5.66 -20.70
C CYS A 90 -11.95 -6.16 -21.33
N ASP A 91 -11.44 -5.42 -22.31
CA ASP A 91 -10.19 -5.77 -22.98
C ASP A 91 -8.96 -5.55 -22.10
N ASN A 92 -9.05 -4.61 -21.14
CA ASN A 92 -7.99 -4.30 -20.20
C ASN A 92 -8.57 -3.83 -18.86
N PRO A 93 -8.52 -4.67 -17.81
CA PRO A 93 -9.09 -4.36 -16.50
C PRO A 93 -8.48 -3.13 -15.82
N TYR A 94 -7.20 -2.86 -16.05
CA TYR A 94 -6.55 -1.69 -15.45
C TYR A 94 -7.06 -0.38 -16.07
N TYR A 95 -7.16 -0.30 -17.39
CA TYR A 95 -7.73 0.88 -18.04
C TYR A 95 -9.21 1.06 -17.74
N LYS A 96 -9.95 -0.04 -17.50
CA LYS A 96 -11.34 0.00 -17.09
C LYS A 96 -11.57 0.69 -15.74
N LEU A 97 -10.56 0.70 -14.84
CA LEU A 97 -10.63 1.47 -13.60
C LEU A 97 -10.97 2.94 -13.84
N ARG A 98 -10.44 3.56 -14.89
CA ARG A 98 -10.68 4.98 -15.22
C ARG A 98 -12.16 5.28 -15.40
N ASP A 99 -12.93 4.33 -15.93
CA ASP A 99 -14.35 4.52 -16.24
C ASP A 99 -15.22 4.42 -14.99
N ILE A 100 -14.78 3.66 -13.99
CA ILE A 100 -15.57 3.34 -12.79
C ILE A 100 -15.25 4.18 -11.57
N ILE A 101 -14.02 4.75 -11.48
CA ILE A 101 -13.61 5.57 -10.33
C ILE A 101 -14.20 6.98 -10.42
N PRO A 102 -14.55 7.59 -9.26
CA PRO A 102 -15.05 8.96 -9.24
C PRO A 102 -14.00 9.95 -9.74
N GLN A 103 -14.41 10.84 -10.65
CA GLN A 103 -13.52 11.86 -11.21
C GLN A 103 -13.46 13.16 -10.38
N ASN A 104 -14.42 13.36 -9.43
CA ASN A 104 -14.69 14.65 -8.80
C ASN A 104 -14.52 14.66 -7.29
N VAL A 105 -13.76 13.73 -6.73
CA VAL A 105 -13.51 13.74 -5.28
C VAL A 105 -12.35 14.67 -4.99
N ILE A 106 -12.67 15.91 -4.61
CA ILE A 106 -11.67 16.89 -4.22
C ILE A 106 -11.76 17.10 -2.71
N SER A 107 -10.67 16.79 -2.02
CA SER A 107 -10.47 17.18 -0.63
C SER A 107 -9.12 17.87 -0.49
N ARG A 108 -9.08 18.94 0.32
CA ARG A 108 -7.82 19.63 0.69
C ARG A 108 -7.04 18.88 1.77
N LYS A 109 -7.70 17.96 2.47
CA LYS A 109 -7.12 17.06 3.47
C LYS A 109 -7.22 15.64 2.96
N TYR A 110 -6.44 14.72 3.50
CA TYR A 110 -6.63 13.32 3.22
C TYR A 110 -8.06 12.89 3.62
N ALA A 111 -8.69 12.17 2.75
CA ALA A 111 -10.09 11.80 2.92
C ALA A 111 -10.40 10.41 2.35
N GLY A 112 -9.48 9.48 2.44
CA GLY A 112 -9.65 8.14 1.88
C GLY A 112 -9.49 8.09 0.38
N GLY A 113 -10.15 7.12 -0.26
CA GLY A 113 -10.09 6.89 -1.70
C GLY A 113 -9.73 5.45 -2.04
N LEU A 114 -9.12 5.25 -3.20
CA LEU A 114 -8.59 3.96 -3.62
C LEU A 114 -7.21 3.75 -3.02
N VAL A 115 -7.08 2.74 -2.16
CA VAL A 115 -5.81 2.34 -1.57
C VAL A 115 -5.60 0.86 -1.82
N GLY A 116 -4.41 0.50 -2.28
CA GLY A 116 -4.10 -0.89 -2.60
C GLY A 116 -2.73 -1.05 -3.23
N TYR A 117 -2.58 -2.04 -4.08
CA TYR A 117 -1.33 -2.34 -4.74
C TYR A 117 -1.53 -2.64 -6.23
N ILE A 118 -0.46 -2.44 -6.98
CA ILE A 118 -0.27 -2.89 -8.36
C ILE A 118 0.93 -3.81 -8.34
N SER A 119 0.78 -5.05 -8.75
CA SER A 119 1.88 -6.00 -8.78
C SER A 119 2.80 -5.75 -9.98
N TYR A 120 4.02 -6.29 -9.93
CA TYR A 120 4.98 -6.13 -11.02
C TYR A 120 4.48 -6.71 -12.35
N ASP A 121 3.75 -7.82 -12.31
CA ASP A 121 3.17 -8.47 -13.50
C ASP A 121 2.04 -7.65 -14.15
N SER A 122 1.54 -6.60 -13.51
CA SER A 122 0.63 -5.63 -14.14
C SER A 122 1.23 -4.92 -15.34
N ILE A 123 2.55 -4.94 -15.51
CA ILE A 123 3.21 -4.43 -16.71
C ILE A 123 2.63 -5.05 -18.00
N ASN A 124 2.10 -6.29 -17.92
CA ASN A 124 1.45 -6.95 -19.05
C ASN A 124 0.21 -6.19 -19.58
N TYR A 125 -0.40 -5.30 -18.75
CA TYR A 125 -1.50 -4.43 -19.19
C TYR A 125 -1.03 -3.25 -20.04
N PHE A 126 0.25 -2.89 -19.97
CA PHE A 126 0.83 -1.72 -20.61
C PHE A 126 1.74 -2.07 -21.77
N GLU A 127 2.45 -3.20 -21.66
CA GLU A 127 3.47 -3.65 -22.60
C GLU A 127 3.08 -5.00 -23.18
N SER A 128 2.43 -4.99 -24.35
CA SER A 128 1.89 -6.20 -24.99
C SER A 128 2.94 -7.24 -25.40
N ASN A 129 4.20 -6.82 -25.54
CA ASN A 129 5.33 -7.70 -25.90
C ASN A 129 5.91 -8.44 -24.69
N LEU A 130 5.54 -8.06 -23.47
CA LEU A 130 5.96 -8.73 -22.26
C LEU A 130 4.95 -9.81 -21.90
N ASN A 131 5.47 -10.91 -21.37
CA ASN A 131 4.66 -12.00 -20.83
C ASN A 131 5.21 -12.39 -19.46
N ILE A 132 5.09 -11.47 -18.50
CA ILE A 132 5.55 -11.68 -17.14
C ILE A 132 4.57 -12.61 -16.45
N LYS A 133 5.10 -13.67 -15.81
CA LYS A 133 4.30 -14.65 -15.09
C LYS A 133 3.59 -13.98 -13.90
N LYS A 134 2.28 -14.15 -13.85
CA LYS A 134 1.45 -13.65 -12.73
C LYS A 134 1.82 -14.29 -11.40
N HIS A 135 1.68 -13.53 -10.34
CA HIS A 135 1.88 -14.03 -8.99
C HIS A 135 0.77 -15.03 -8.62
N PRO A 136 1.09 -16.23 -8.05
CA PRO A 136 0.09 -17.28 -7.84
C PRO A 136 -0.91 -17.00 -6.71
N LYS A 137 -0.64 -16.02 -5.84
CA LYS A 137 -1.45 -15.70 -4.65
C LYS A 137 -1.90 -14.25 -4.56
N PHE A 138 -1.45 -13.40 -5.48
CA PHE A 138 -1.80 -11.99 -5.51
C PHE A 138 -2.31 -11.65 -6.90
N GLU A 139 -3.35 -10.86 -6.94
CA GLU A 139 -3.92 -10.33 -8.17
C GLU A 139 -2.97 -9.31 -8.80
N SER A 140 -3.08 -9.06 -10.11
CA SER A 140 -2.27 -8.06 -10.80
C SER A 140 -2.46 -6.66 -10.19
N PHE A 141 -3.64 -6.35 -9.68
CA PHE A 141 -3.90 -5.21 -8.80
C PHE A 141 -5.09 -5.50 -7.87
N LYS A 142 -5.09 -4.85 -6.72
CA LYS A 142 -6.21 -4.86 -5.77
C LYS A 142 -6.29 -3.53 -5.04
N PHE A 143 -7.48 -2.91 -5.06
CA PHE A 143 -7.77 -1.65 -4.38
C PHE A 143 -9.00 -1.77 -3.49
N GLY A 144 -8.91 -1.24 -2.28
CA GLY A 144 -10.08 -0.96 -1.45
C GLY A 144 -10.54 0.49 -1.63
N VAL A 145 -11.85 0.71 -1.69
CA VAL A 145 -12.46 2.04 -1.65
C VAL A 145 -12.74 2.39 -0.20
N PHE A 146 -11.81 3.09 0.44
CA PHE A 146 -11.88 3.44 1.85
C PHE A 146 -12.55 4.80 2.04
N LEU A 147 -13.70 4.80 2.71
CA LEU A 147 -14.49 6.00 3.00
C LEU A 147 -14.50 6.37 4.49
N ASP A 148 -13.86 5.53 5.30
CA ASP A 148 -13.68 5.70 6.74
C ASP A 148 -12.20 5.51 7.12
N GLY A 149 -11.73 6.26 8.11
CA GLY A 149 -10.36 6.09 8.59
C GLY A 149 -9.95 7.08 9.68
N LEU A 150 -8.72 6.90 10.14
CA LEU A 150 -8.07 7.79 11.11
C LEU A 150 -6.89 8.50 10.44
N ILE A 151 -6.69 9.75 10.79
CA ILE A 151 -5.56 10.57 10.36
C ILE A 151 -4.85 11.07 11.60
N TYR A 152 -3.53 10.92 11.65
CA TYR A 152 -2.67 11.56 12.63
C TYR A 152 -1.91 12.70 11.95
N ASP A 153 -2.07 13.90 12.46
CA ASP A 153 -1.32 15.06 12.00
C ASP A 153 -0.05 15.21 12.84
N GLN A 154 1.10 14.94 12.24
CA GLN A 154 2.40 15.00 12.93
C GLN A 154 2.77 16.39 13.44
N MET A 155 2.21 17.46 12.84
CA MET A 155 2.51 18.85 13.27
C MET A 155 1.74 19.23 14.52
N THR A 156 0.49 18.78 14.67
CA THR A 156 -0.36 19.15 15.82
C THR A 156 -0.45 18.04 16.86
N GLY A 157 -0.04 16.82 16.54
CA GLY A 157 -0.22 15.64 17.39
C GLY A 157 -1.66 15.13 17.46
N GLU A 158 -2.57 15.73 16.70
CA GLU A 158 -3.99 15.41 16.76
C GLU A 158 -4.35 14.20 15.90
N VAL A 159 -5.31 13.42 16.37
CA VAL A 159 -5.94 12.31 15.64
C VAL A 159 -7.34 12.71 15.23
N PHE A 160 -7.66 12.50 13.96
CA PHE A 160 -8.98 12.77 13.39
C PHE A 160 -9.58 11.46 12.87
N TYR A 161 -10.87 11.22 13.14
CA TYR A 161 -11.69 10.27 12.42
C TYR A 161 -12.34 10.98 11.24
N TYR A 162 -12.20 10.44 10.02
CA TYR A 162 -12.91 10.93 8.84
C TYR A 162 -13.91 9.89 8.35
N TYR A 163 -15.02 10.36 7.79
CA TYR A 163 -16.04 9.51 7.17
C TYR A 163 -16.81 10.29 6.11
N TYR A 164 -17.40 9.56 5.16
CA TYR A 164 -18.23 10.13 4.10
C TYR A 164 -19.72 9.89 4.33
N GLU A 165 -20.12 8.67 4.53
CA GLU A 165 -21.53 8.24 4.56
C GLU A 165 -22.02 8.07 6.00
N GLU A 166 -21.70 7.00 6.63
CA GLU A 166 -22.14 6.65 7.98
C GLU A 166 -21.12 7.07 9.05
N ASN A 167 -21.60 7.69 10.11
CA ASN A 167 -20.77 8.03 11.26
C ASN A 167 -20.62 6.82 12.21
N LYS A 168 -19.47 6.17 12.19
CA LYS A 168 -19.16 5.01 13.04
C LYS A 168 -18.37 5.38 14.29
N ILE A 169 -18.41 6.66 14.74
CA ILE A 169 -17.55 7.14 15.83
C ILE A 169 -17.68 6.34 17.12
N GLU A 170 -18.89 5.92 17.50
CA GLU A 170 -19.08 5.15 18.74
C GLU A 170 -18.44 3.74 18.63
N LYS A 171 -18.53 3.10 17.46
CA LYS A 171 -17.81 1.83 17.20
C LYS A 171 -16.30 2.04 17.33
N ILE A 172 -15.77 3.12 16.76
CA ILE A 172 -14.34 3.45 16.80
C ILE A 172 -13.89 3.73 18.23
N LYS A 173 -14.62 4.54 18.99
CA LYS A 173 -14.32 4.78 20.42
C LYS A 173 -14.30 3.49 21.23
N ASN A 174 -15.21 2.57 20.97
CA ASN A 174 -15.25 1.28 21.66
C ASN A 174 -14.02 0.42 21.31
N ILE A 175 -13.57 0.42 20.05
CA ILE A 175 -12.33 -0.25 19.63
C ILE A 175 -11.11 0.39 20.31
N ILE A 176 -11.03 1.72 20.35
CA ILE A 176 -9.94 2.47 21.00
C ILE A 176 -9.81 2.11 22.49
N LYS A 177 -10.95 1.93 23.20
CA LYS A 177 -10.98 1.54 24.62
C LYS A 177 -10.55 0.10 24.87
N GLN A 178 -10.50 -0.78 23.88
CA GLN A 178 -10.07 -2.17 24.05
C GLN A 178 -8.64 -2.22 24.59
N LYS A 179 -8.39 -3.12 25.53
CA LYS A 179 -7.01 -3.39 25.98
C LYS A 179 -6.19 -3.94 24.81
N ARG A 180 -4.98 -3.43 24.66
CA ARG A 180 -4.02 -3.99 23.69
C ARG A 180 -3.80 -5.47 23.99
N LYS A 181 -4.06 -6.36 23.05
CA LYS A 181 -3.52 -7.71 23.12
C LYS A 181 -2.01 -7.61 22.92
N LYS A 182 -1.22 -8.11 23.89
CA LYS A 182 0.23 -8.25 23.67
C LYS A 182 0.43 -8.97 22.33
N SER A 183 1.33 -8.42 21.50
CA SER A 183 1.75 -9.07 20.26
C SER A 183 2.02 -10.55 20.52
N LEU A 184 1.33 -11.42 19.81
CA LEU A 184 1.60 -12.85 19.89
C LEU A 184 3.01 -13.09 19.35
N ASN A 185 3.78 -13.93 20.02
CA ASN A 185 5.11 -14.31 19.56
C ASN A 185 5.01 -14.81 18.10
N ILE A 186 5.69 -14.12 17.21
CA ILE A 186 5.78 -14.54 15.82
C ILE A 186 6.85 -15.62 15.69
N LYS A 187 6.51 -16.70 14.99
CA LYS A 187 7.46 -17.75 14.62
C LYS A 187 7.71 -17.67 13.13
N CYS A 188 8.98 -17.55 12.75
CA CYS A 188 9.42 -17.55 11.36
C CYS A 188 10.33 -18.74 11.13
N LYS A 189 10.04 -19.55 10.11
CA LYS A 189 10.87 -20.65 9.65
C LYS A 189 11.28 -20.35 8.21
N PHE A 190 12.57 -20.24 7.97
CA PHE A 190 13.13 -20.12 6.62
C PHE A 190 12.83 -21.40 5.83
N LEU A 191 12.42 -21.25 4.60
CA LEU A 191 12.14 -22.35 3.68
C LEU A 191 13.21 -22.45 2.58
N ASN A 192 13.32 -21.44 1.75
CA ASN A 192 14.28 -21.38 0.64
C ASN A 192 14.41 -19.95 0.10
N ASP A 193 15.44 -19.73 -0.69
CA ASP A 193 15.59 -18.59 -1.56
C ASP A 193 15.20 -18.93 -3.01
N SER A 194 14.68 -17.98 -3.75
CA SER A 194 14.33 -18.15 -5.17
C SER A 194 15.56 -18.24 -6.09
N MET A 195 16.74 -17.88 -5.59
CA MET A 195 18.00 -17.85 -6.32
C MET A 195 19.16 -18.16 -5.37
N THR A 196 20.11 -18.98 -5.80
CA THR A 196 21.33 -19.24 -5.03
C THR A 196 22.30 -18.05 -5.16
N LYS A 197 23.28 -17.98 -4.24
CA LYS A 197 24.33 -16.96 -4.27
C LYS A 197 25.11 -16.97 -5.60
N ASP A 198 25.41 -18.14 -6.15
CA ASP A 198 26.16 -18.28 -7.40
C ASP A 198 25.32 -17.86 -8.61
N GLN A 199 24.02 -18.19 -8.61
CA GLN A 199 23.09 -17.70 -9.64
C GLN A 199 22.99 -16.18 -9.60
N HIS A 200 22.84 -15.58 -8.42
CA HIS A 200 22.82 -14.12 -8.26
C HIS A 200 24.08 -13.48 -8.81
N LYS A 201 25.28 -13.99 -8.41
CA LYS A 201 26.58 -13.51 -8.91
C LYS A 201 26.68 -13.57 -10.43
N LYS A 202 26.30 -14.71 -11.05
CA LYS A 202 26.29 -14.87 -12.52
C LYS A 202 25.37 -13.87 -13.18
N THR A 203 24.16 -13.66 -12.63
CA THR A 203 23.20 -12.69 -13.16
C THR A 203 23.76 -11.26 -13.10
N VAL A 204 24.35 -10.86 -11.98
CA VAL A 204 24.97 -9.53 -11.85
C VAL A 204 26.09 -9.33 -12.86
N LEU A 205 26.95 -10.34 -13.07
CA LEU A 205 28.03 -10.26 -14.08
C LEU A 205 27.49 -10.11 -15.49
N LYS A 206 26.43 -10.83 -15.85
CA LYS A 206 25.76 -10.70 -17.15
C LYS A 206 25.16 -9.29 -17.32
N ILE A 207 24.45 -8.77 -16.32
CA ILE A 207 23.87 -7.42 -16.39
C ILE A 207 24.97 -6.34 -16.57
N LYS A 208 26.11 -6.50 -15.88
CA LYS A 208 27.27 -5.59 -16.07
C LYS A 208 27.78 -5.61 -17.52
N GLU A 209 27.77 -6.75 -18.17
CA GLU A 209 28.13 -6.89 -19.59
C GLU A 209 27.08 -6.21 -20.47
N ASP A 210 25.78 -6.42 -20.23
CA ASP A 210 24.69 -5.79 -20.97
C ASP A 210 24.74 -4.24 -20.87
N ILE A 211 25.10 -3.71 -19.67
CA ILE A 211 25.33 -2.26 -19.47
C ILE A 211 26.52 -1.77 -20.32
N LYS A 212 27.66 -2.49 -20.33
CA LYS A 212 28.82 -2.13 -21.14
C LYS A 212 28.52 -2.12 -22.65
N ASN A 213 27.67 -3.04 -23.09
CA ASN A 213 27.25 -3.16 -24.49
C ASN A 213 26.14 -2.16 -24.83
N GLY A 214 25.71 -1.30 -23.92
CA GLY A 214 24.69 -0.27 -24.15
C GLY A 214 23.27 -0.78 -24.30
N LEU A 215 22.99 -2.03 -23.88
CA LEU A 215 21.65 -2.62 -23.98
C LEU A 215 20.71 -2.08 -22.90
N ILE A 216 21.23 -1.75 -21.72
CA ILE A 216 20.50 -1.19 -20.57
C ILE A 216 21.38 -0.18 -19.84
N PHE A 217 20.77 0.73 -19.08
CA PHE A 217 21.49 1.72 -18.26
C PHE A 217 21.64 1.27 -16.81
N GLN A 218 20.58 0.64 -16.27
CA GLN A 218 20.49 0.28 -14.87
C GLN A 218 19.55 -0.91 -14.72
N CYS A 219 19.83 -1.77 -13.76
CA CYS A 219 18.98 -2.90 -13.41
C CYS A 219 19.16 -3.27 -11.94
N GLU A 220 18.07 -3.63 -11.29
CA GLU A 220 18.10 -4.27 -9.98
C GLU A 220 18.04 -5.79 -10.11
N VAL A 221 18.95 -6.49 -9.43
CA VAL A 221 18.96 -7.95 -9.36
C VAL A 221 18.63 -8.38 -7.94
N GLY A 222 17.40 -8.79 -7.73
CA GLY A 222 16.90 -9.25 -6.44
C GLY A 222 16.58 -10.74 -6.43
N PHE A 223 16.40 -11.29 -5.24
CA PHE A 223 15.85 -12.62 -5.01
C PHE A 223 14.81 -12.58 -3.90
N LYS A 224 13.99 -13.62 -3.81
CA LYS A 224 12.95 -13.77 -2.79
C LYS A 224 13.37 -14.83 -1.80
N SER A 225 13.29 -14.51 -0.51
CA SER A 225 13.39 -15.50 0.57
C SER A 225 12.00 -15.90 1.03
N HIS A 226 11.74 -17.19 1.08
CA HIS A 226 10.46 -17.74 1.49
C HIS A 226 10.51 -18.19 2.95
N TYR A 227 9.48 -17.81 3.71
CA TYR A 227 9.33 -18.17 5.11
C TYR A 227 7.91 -18.71 5.40
N GLU A 228 7.82 -19.68 6.27
CA GLU A 228 6.59 -20.01 6.98
C GLU A 228 6.47 -19.09 8.19
N ILE A 229 5.35 -18.37 8.30
CA ILE A 229 5.11 -17.42 9.39
C ILE A 229 3.86 -17.84 10.14
N LYS A 230 3.96 -17.94 11.49
CA LYS A 230 2.84 -18.19 12.41
C LYS A 230 2.78 -17.09 13.46
N GLY A 231 1.61 -16.48 13.61
CA GLY A 231 1.38 -15.41 14.58
C GLY A 231 0.89 -14.11 13.94
N ASP A 232 0.99 -13.02 14.68
CA ASP A 232 0.51 -11.69 14.27
C ASP A 232 1.56 -10.97 13.41
N GLN A 233 1.23 -10.71 12.14
CA GLN A 233 2.11 -10.04 11.19
C GLN A 233 2.40 -8.58 11.59
N THR A 234 1.60 -7.95 12.45
CA THR A 234 1.90 -6.61 12.98
C THR A 234 3.21 -6.57 13.76
N ALA A 235 3.65 -7.71 14.34
CA ALA A 235 4.94 -7.83 15.00
C ALA A 235 6.12 -7.72 14.02
N ILE A 236 5.94 -8.16 12.76
CA ILE A 236 6.95 -7.97 11.69
C ILE A 236 7.05 -6.48 11.37
N TYR A 237 5.90 -5.84 11.17
CA TYR A 237 5.84 -4.42 10.87
C TYR A 237 6.45 -3.57 12.00
N GLU A 238 6.14 -3.89 13.27
CA GLU A 238 6.70 -3.21 14.44
C GLU A 238 8.23 -3.29 14.46
N LYS A 239 8.79 -4.47 14.17
CA LYS A 239 10.25 -4.63 14.03
C LYS A 239 10.81 -3.83 12.86
N LEU A 240 10.14 -3.87 11.72
CA LEU A 240 10.57 -3.13 10.53
C LEU A 240 10.59 -1.62 10.79
N ARG A 241 9.57 -1.06 11.48
CA ARG A 241 9.53 0.34 11.90
C ARG A 241 10.74 0.77 12.72
N ASN A 242 11.22 -0.13 13.60
CA ASN A 242 12.34 0.15 14.50
C ASN A 242 13.70 -0.04 13.82
N LEU A 243 13.80 -1.00 12.90
CA LEU A 243 15.08 -1.36 12.27
C LEU A 243 15.37 -0.53 11.02
N ASN A 244 14.34 -0.20 10.26
CA ASN A 244 14.46 0.52 8.99
C ASN A 244 13.30 1.51 8.81
N PRO A 245 13.23 2.57 9.66
CA PRO A 245 12.24 3.60 9.48
C PRO A 245 12.44 4.30 8.13
N SER A 246 11.37 4.44 7.37
CA SER A 246 11.41 4.95 6.00
C SER A 246 10.29 5.97 5.74
N PRO A 247 10.43 6.88 4.76
CA PRO A 247 9.41 7.87 4.44
C PRO A 247 8.08 7.28 4.00
N HIS A 248 8.11 6.07 3.41
CA HIS A 248 6.93 5.37 2.91
C HIS A 248 6.82 3.99 3.56
N MET A 249 6.38 3.99 4.82
CA MET A 249 6.05 2.77 5.56
C MET A 249 4.61 2.38 5.28
N TYR A 250 4.35 1.10 5.02
CA TYR A 250 3.00 0.62 4.81
C TYR A 250 2.74 -0.77 5.37
N PHE A 251 1.51 -0.95 5.84
CA PHE A 251 0.90 -2.24 6.14
C PHE A 251 -0.46 -2.25 5.46
N MET A 252 -0.71 -3.19 4.55
CA MET A 252 -2.00 -3.36 3.88
C MET A 252 -2.50 -4.78 4.11
N LYS A 253 -3.77 -4.91 4.48
CA LYS A 253 -4.43 -6.19 4.74
C LYS A 253 -5.73 -6.27 3.95
N PHE A 254 -5.82 -7.29 3.11
CA PHE A 254 -7.03 -7.70 2.40
C PHE A 254 -7.32 -9.15 2.75
N CYS A 255 -8.20 -9.37 3.75
CA CYS A 255 -8.48 -10.68 4.35
C CYS A 255 -7.20 -11.35 4.87
N ASP A 256 -6.75 -12.42 4.23
CA ASP A 256 -5.54 -13.18 4.54
C ASP A 256 -4.27 -12.70 3.82
N GLN A 257 -4.44 -11.86 2.81
CA GLN A 257 -3.30 -11.23 2.11
C GLN A 257 -2.81 -10.02 2.90
N VAL A 258 -1.52 -10.02 3.23
CA VAL A 258 -0.86 -8.91 3.94
C VAL A 258 0.39 -8.49 3.17
N ILE A 259 0.52 -7.18 2.95
CA ILE A 259 1.68 -6.54 2.32
C ILE A 259 2.28 -5.57 3.33
N ILE A 260 3.56 -5.74 3.62
CA ILE A 260 4.32 -4.92 4.58
C ILE A 260 5.56 -4.39 3.87
N GLY A 261 5.84 -3.10 4.03
CA GLY A 261 7.04 -2.53 3.45
C GLY A 261 7.55 -1.27 4.15
N ALA A 262 8.83 -1.02 3.90
CA ALA A 262 9.55 0.19 4.25
C ALA A 262 10.27 0.66 2.98
N SER A 263 9.70 1.65 2.28
CA SER A 263 10.24 2.15 1.02
C SER A 263 10.90 3.51 1.22
N PRO A 264 12.14 3.69 0.77
CA PRO A 264 12.80 4.98 0.80
C PRO A 264 12.39 5.88 -0.39
N GLU A 265 11.78 5.31 -1.41
CA GLU A 265 11.61 5.93 -2.73
C GLU A 265 10.14 6.16 -3.06
N LEU A 266 9.86 7.36 -3.60
CA LEU A 266 8.58 7.76 -4.14
C LEU A 266 8.58 7.50 -5.66
N LEU A 267 7.72 6.59 -6.14
CA LEU A 267 7.57 6.36 -7.56
C LEU A 267 7.08 7.63 -8.27
N PHE A 268 5.93 8.14 -7.86
CA PHE A 268 5.46 9.47 -8.23
C PHE A 268 4.37 9.95 -7.26
N ARG A 269 4.22 11.27 -7.18
CA ARG A 269 3.12 11.94 -6.50
C ARG A 269 2.53 13.00 -7.41
N LEU A 270 1.22 12.99 -7.57
CA LEU A 270 0.48 14.06 -8.23
C LEU A 270 -0.28 14.87 -7.18
N ARG A 271 0.03 16.15 -7.06
CA ARG A 271 -0.60 17.06 -6.11
C ARG A 271 -0.84 18.42 -6.75
N ASN A 272 -2.09 18.89 -6.74
CA ASN A 272 -2.47 20.18 -7.31
C ASN A 272 -2.01 20.40 -8.78
N GLY A 273 -1.96 19.32 -9.58
CA GLY A 273 -1.49 19.38 -10.96
C GLY A 273 0.03 19.25 -11.12
N GLU A 274 0.80 19.26 -10.04
CA GLU A 274 2.24 19.05 -10.06
C GLU A 274 2.57 17.57 -9.82
N MET A 275 3.42 17.02 -10.66
CA MET A 275 3.92 15.64 -10.55
C MET A 275 5.36 15.66 -10.02
N GLU A 276 5.60 14.87 -8.99
CA GLU A 276 6.91 14.74 -8.34
C GLU A 276 7.35 13.26 -8.35
N THR A 277 8.64 13.05 -8.50
CA THR A 277 9.30 11.76 -8.32
C THR A 277 10.66 11.97 -7.65
N PHE A 278 11.10 11.02 -6.82
CA PHE A 278 12.38 11.07 -6.12
C PHE A 278 13.16 9.77 -6.37
N PRO A 279 13.75 9.61 -7.57
CA PRO A 279 14.48 8.39 -7.90
C PRO A 279 15.78 8.30 -7.10
N LEU A 280 16.06 7.09 -6.58
CA LEU A 280 17.31 6.75 -5.90
C LEU A 280 18.19 5.93 -6.86
N ALA A 281 19.50 6.25 -6.93
CA ALA A 281 20.41 5.58 -7.85
C ALA A 281 21.40 4.64 -7.14
N GLY A 282 21.72 4.86 -5.88
CA GLY A 282 22.69 4.06 -5.18
C GLY A 282 22.62 4.23 -3.66
N THR A 283 23.40 3.39 -2.96
CA THR A 283 23.51 3.42 -1.50
C THR A 283 24.98 3.42 -1.11
N THR A 284 25.37 4.35 -0.25
CA THR A 284 26.67 4.39 0.39
C THR A 284 26.56 4.34 1.91
N LYS A 285 27.63 3.98 2.59
CA LYS A 285 27.68 4.03 4.05
C LYS A 285 27.65 5.47 4.55
N ARG A 286 27.11 5.69 5.75
CA ARG A 286 27.19 6.99 6.42
C ARG A 286 28.64 7.33 6.81
N GLY A 287 28.97 8.60 6.69
CA GLY A 287 30.21 9.14 7.25
C GLY A 287 30.18 9.16 8.78
N LYS A 288 31.35 9.34 9.39
CA LYS A 288 31.50 9.46 10.85
C LYS A 288 30.92 10.77 11.37
N ASP A 289 30.89 11.76 10.52
CA ASP A 289 30.34 13.11 10.78
C ASP A 289 29.77 13.73 9.49
N LYS A 290 29.15 14.90 9.63
CA LYS A 290 28.55 15.63 8.50
C LYS A 290 29.51 15.97 7.38
N LEU A 291 30.80 16.22 7.69
CA LEU A 291 31.80 16.56 6.68
C LEU A 291 32.23 15.35 5.87
N GLU A 292 32.34 14.20 6.50
CA GLU A 292 32.59 12.93 5.81
C GLU A 292 31.38 12.49 4.98
N ASP A 293 30.15 12.66 5.50
CA ASP A 293 28.91 12.39 4.75
C ASP A 293 28.80 13.18 3.44
N LEU A 294 29.24 14.44 3.46
CA LEU A 294 29.23 15.29 2.26
C LEU A 294 30.30 14.93 1.22
N LYS A 295 31.29 14.13 1.58
CA LYS A 295 32.36 13.66 0.69
C LYS A 295 32.12 12.28 0.08
N LEU A 296 31.18 11.52 0.62
CA LEU A 296 30.77 10.19 0.17
C LEU A 296 29.65 10.24 -0.87
#